data_79490104c7da9b0fb1e13cec78f46d74
#
_entry.id   79490104c7da9b0fb1e13cec78f46d74
#
_cell.length_a   1.000
_cell.length_b   1.000
_cell.length_c   1.000
_cell.angle_alpha   90.00
_cell.angle_beta   90.00
_cell.angle_gamma   90.00
#
_symmetry.space_group_name_H-M   'P 1'
#
loop_
_entity.id
_entity.type
_entity.pdbx_description
1 polymer ?
#
loop_
_entity_poly.entity_id
_entity_poly.type
_entity_poly.pdbx_seq_one_letter_code
_entity_poly.pdbx_strand_id
1 'polypeptide(L)'
;GAHTALVFPSLLCKVETVGESLKDKDLAAFLDCCLHRYILPTLDNRAEAEAFAKAVLERFANPYIHHRWQSIALNSISKYTARVLPTLLDTVAGGAPVPRPLAFSLACLIEYYKTRPVTDDPKQTAFIKENPIPAILANAELWGTDLSFLTDTVTICTEKLHQSGVREAMQWSM
;
A
#
# COMPACT_ATOMS: atom_id res chain seq x y z
N GLY A 1 9.06 -2.26 -1.27
CA GLY A 1 7.82 -1.90 -0.50
C GLY A 1 7.21 -0.57 -0.90
N ALA A 2 8.02 0.48 -1.07
CA ALA A 2 7.52 1.85 -1.26
C ALA A 2 6.59 2.03 -2.48
N HIS A 3 6.97 1.54 -3.67
CA HIS A 3 6.08 1.58 -4.84
C HIS A 3 4.77 0.85 -4.57
N THR A 4 4.86 -0.36 -4.02
CA THR A 4 3.69 -1.21 -3.79
C THR A 4 2.72 -0.56 -2.80
N ALA A 5 3.22 0.12 -1.77
CA ALA A 5 2.38 0.86 -0.83
C ALA A 5 1.69 2.07 -1.46
N LEU A 6 2.31 2.69 -2.47
CA LEU A 6 1.80 3.92 -3.10
C LEU A 6 0.89 3.69 -4.31
N VAL A 7 0.88 2.49 -4.92
CA VAL A 7 0.14 2.19 -6.16
C VAL A 7 -1.33 2.59 -6.06
N PHE A 8 -2.06 1.98 -5.15
CA PHE A 8 -3.52 2.17 -5.09
C PHE A 8 -3.95 3.51 -4.50
N PRO A 9 -3.28 4.08 -3.49
CA PRO A 9 -3.49 5.48 -3.14
C PRO A 9 -3.36 6.43 -4.33
N SER A 10 -2.31 6.27 -5.16
CA SER A 10 -2.10 7.10 -6.36
C SER A 10 -3.20 6.90 -7.41
N LEU A 11 -3.55 5.66 -7.72
CA LEU A 11 -4.61 5.35 -8.69
C LEU A 11 -5.98 5.86 -8.23
N LEU A 12 -6.30 5.76 -6.95
CA LEU A 12 -7.54 6.31 -6.39
C LEU A 12 -7.54 7.85 -6.38
N CYS A 13 -6.37 8.48 -6.26
CA CYS A 13 -6.19 9.92 -6.47
C CYS A 13 -6.23 10.34 -7.94
N LYS A 14 -6.38 9.39 -8.88
CA LYS A 14 -6.35 9.61 -10.34
C LYS A 14 -5.01 10.17 -10.84
N VAL A 15 -3.93 9.81 -10.20
CA VAL A 15 -2.57 10.13 -10.61
C VAL A 15 -2.04 8.98 -11.46
N GLU A 16 -1.50 9.28 -12.64
CA GLU A 16 -1.17 8.26 -13.63
C GLU A 16 0.24 7.70 -13.50
N THR A 17 1.19 8.53 -13.10
CA THR A 17 2.61 8.17 -13.07
C THR A 17 3.25 8.33 -11.69
N VAL A 18 4.34 7.59 -11.48
CA VAL A 18 5.15 7.69 -10.26
C VAL A 18 5.71 9.11 -10.09
N GLY A 19 6.20 9.71 -11.17
CA GLY A 19 6.75 11.07 -11.14
C GLY A 19 5.73 12.14 -10.74
N GLU A 20 4.47 11.99 -11.18
CA GLU A 20 3.38 12.87 -10.76
C GLU A 20 3.06 12.71 -9.27
N SER A 21 3.09 11.48 -8.75
CA SER A 21 2.86 11.23 -7.31
C SER A 21 3.89 11.93 -6.42
N LEU A 22 5.14 12.05 -6.88
CA LEU A 22 6.18 12.78 -6.12
C LEU A 22 5.98 14.30 -6.12
N LYS A 23 5.26 14.83 -7.11
CA LYS A 23 4.88 16.25 -7.19
C LYS A 23 3.59 16.57 -6.43
N ASP A 24 2.79 15.54 -6.15
CA ASP A 24 1.59 15.65 -5.34
C ASP A 24 1.96 15.65 -3.86
N LYS A 25 1.62 16.73 -3.15
CA LYS A 25 2.02 16.93 -1.75
C LYS A 25 1.52 15.84 -0.80
N ASP A 26 0.32 15.31 -1.04
CA ASP A 26 -0.30 14.32 -0.14
C ASP A 26 0.32 12.94 -0.37
N LEU A 27 0.51 12.56 -1.64
CA LEU A 27 1.15 11.30 -2.01
C LEU A 27 2.64 11.28 -1.64
N ALA A 28 3.34 12.40 -1.81
CA ALA A 28 4.74 12.52 -1.40
C ALA A 28 4.89 12.40 0.12
N ALA A 29 4.02 13.05 0.90
CA ALA A 29 4.00 12.95 2.36
C ALA A 29 3.66 11.52 2.83
N PHE A 30 2.70 10.87 2.17
CA PHE A 30 2.34 9.48 2.47
C PHE A 30 3.50 8.51 2.18
N LEU A 31 4.18 8.67 1.05
CA LEU A 31 5.37 7.89 0.70
C LEU A 31 6.47 8.08 1.75
N ASP A 32 6.76 9.33 2.11
CA ASP A 32 7.75 9.67 3.14
C ASP A 32 7.42 9.01 4.48
N CYS A 33 6.17 9.10 4.91
CA CYS A 33 5.69 8.46 6.13
C CYS A 33 5.86 6.94 6.10
N CYS A 34 5.43 6.27 5.02
CA CYS A 34 5.58 4.83 4.87
C CYS A 34 7.05 4.40 4.88
N LEU A 35 7.89 5.15 4.17
CA LEU A 35 9.30 4.83 4.00
C LEU A 35 10.09 5.04 5.29
N HIS A 36 10.08 6.24 5.86
CA HIS A 36 10.94 6.60 6.98
C HIS A 36 10.44 6.10 8.34
N ARG A 37 9.13 6.03 8.55
CA ARG A 37 8.59 5.59 9.85
C ARG A 37 8.41 4.08 9.97
N TYR A 38 8.25 3.37 8.84
CA TYR A 38 7.89 1.94 8.89
C TYR A 38 8.82 1.05 8.10
N ILE A 39 9.17 1.38 6.84
CA ILE A 39 9.96 0.48 5.99
C ILE A 39 11.44 0.50 6.38
N LEU A 40 12.06 1.67 6.47
CA LEU A 40 13.49 1.77 6.79
C LEU A 40 13.86 1.21 8.16
N PRO A 41 13.06 1.41 9.24
CA PRO A 41 13.38 0.86 10.54
C PRO A 41 13.41 -0.68 10.63
N THR A 42 12.79 -1.37 9.68
CA THR A 42 12.81 -2.85 9.62
C THR A 42 14.00 -3.42 8.85
N LEU A 43 14.88 -2.57 8.32
CA LEU A 43 16.06 -2.99 7.59
C LEU A 43 17.29 -3.00 8.52
N ASP A 44 18.10 -4.06 8.44
CA ASP A 44 19.19 -4.33 9.37
C ASP A 44 20.31 -3.28 9.37
N ASN A 45 20.56 -2.63 8.22
CA ASN A 45 21.58 -1.58 8.08
C ASN A 45 20.94 -0.24 7.72
N ARG A 46 20.81 0.63 8.71
CA ARG A 46 20.15 1.94 8.56
C ARG A 46 20.81 2.85 7.52
N ALA A 47 22.15 2.90 7.48
CA ALA A 47 22.87 3.75 6.54
C ALA A 47 22.68 3.29 5.09
N GLU A 48 22.72 1.97 4.84
CA GLU A 48 22.43 1.39 3.52
C GLU A 48 20.96 1.58 3.15
N ALA A 49 20.06 1.45 4.12
CA ALA A 49 18.62 1.64 3.93
C ALA A 49 18.30 3.09 3.53
N GLU A 50 18.90 4.07 4.19
CA GLU A 50 18.74 5.51 3.86
C GLU A 50 19.33 5.83 2.47
N ALA A 51 20.51 5.30 2.13
CA ALA A 51 21.12 5.45 0.81
C ALA A 51 20.24 4.80 -0.27
N PHE A 52 19.68 3.62 0.00
CA PHE A 52 18.75 2.93 -0.88
C PHE A 52 17.46 3.73 -1.09
N ALA A 53 16.89 4.27 -0.01
CA ALA A 53 15.69 5.11 -0.08
C ALA A 53 15.90 6.34 -0.97
N LYS A 54 17.03 7.02 -0.79
CA LYS A 54 17.42 8.16 -1.62
C LYS A 54 17.54 7.77 -3.09
N ALA A 55 18.24 6.67 -3.39
CA ALA A 55 18.39 6.17 -4.76
C ALA A 55 17.03 5.78 -5.39
N VAL A 56 16.11 5.24 -4.60
CA VAL A 56 14.74 4.93 -5.05
C VAL A 56 13.98 6.20 -5.39
N LEU A 57 14.02 7.22 -4.54
CA LEU A 57 13.34 8.50 -4.77
C LEU A 57 13.92 9.23 -5.99
N GLU A 58 15.25 9.24 -6.15
CA GLU A 58 15.91 9.81 -7.33
C GLU A 58 15.49 9.10 -8.63
N ARG A 59 15.36 7.77 -8.60
CA ARG A 59 14.88 6.99 -9.73
C ARG A 59 13.42 7.31 -10.07
N PHE A 60 12.58 7.49 -9.07
CA PHE A 60 11.17 7.87 -9.23
C PHE A 60 11.01 9.26 -9.80
N ALA A 61 11.90 10.18 -9.41
CA ALA A 61 11.92 11.56 -9.90
C ALA A 61 12.50 11.72 -11.30
N ASN A 62 13.03 10.65 -11.91
CA ASN A 62 13.63 10.71 -13.24
C ASN A 62 12.57 11.03 -14.31
N PRO A 63 12.61 12.22 -14.95
CA PRO A 63 11.60 12.65 -15.90
C PRO A 63 11.60 11.87 -17.22
N TYR A 64 12.67 11.12 -17.51
CA TYR A 64 12.79 10.31 -18.72
C TYR A 64 12.13 8.94 -18.60
N ILE A 65 11.72 8.54 -17.40
CA ILE A 65 11.09 7.24 -17.14
C ILE A 65 9.63 7.46 -16.76
N HIS A 66 8.72 7.22 -17.72
CA HIS A 66 7.27 7.28 -17.48
C HIS A 66 6.75 5.96 -16.89
N HIS A 67 7.03 5.72 -15.60
CA HIS A 67 6.43 4.59 -14.90
C HIS A 67 4.95 4.86 -14.62
N ARG A 68 4.07 4.16 -15.34
CA ARG A 68 2.62 4.22 -15.11
C ARG A 68 2.21 3.31 -13.96
N TRP A 69 1.40 3.83 -13.07
CA TRP A 69 0.84 3.06 -11.95
C TRP A 69 0.05 1.84 -12.42
N GLN A 70 -0.67 1.93 -13.53
CA GLN A 70 -1.40 0.80 -14.12
C GLN A 70 -0.47 -0.39 -14.44
N SER A 71 0.72 -0.14 -14.94
CA SER A 71 1.71 -1.19 -15.22
C SER A 71 2.31 -1.78 -13.93
N ILE A 72 2.48 -0.94 -12.90
CA ILE A 72 2.98 -1.37 -11.60
C ILE A 72 1.90 -2.16 -10.83
N ALA A 73 0.62 -1.85 -11.06
CA ALA A 73 -0.51 -2.50 -10.41
C ALA A 73 -0.75 -3.95 -10.83
N LEU A 74 -0.07 -4.45 -11.87
CA LEU A 74 -0.19 -5.84 -12.30
C LEU A 74 0.26 -6.79 -11.19
N ASN A 75 -0.53 -7.83 -10.92
CA ASN A 75 -0.23 -8.87 -9.91
C ASN A 75 0.09 -8.27 -8.52
N SER A 76 -0.74 -7.33 -8.08
CA SER A 76 -0.43 -6.57 -6.85
C SER A 76 -0.66 -7.34 -5.56
N ILE A 77 -1.50 -8.38 -5.55
CA ILE A 77 -1.69 -9.22 -4.35
C ILE A 77 -0.36 -9.86 -3.96
N SER A 78 0.29 -10.55 -4.90
CA SER A 78 1.59 -11.19 -4.64
C SER A 78 2.69 -10.18 -4.30
N LYS A 79 2.68 -9.01 -4.95
CA LYS A 79 3.63 -7.93 -4.65
C LYS A 79 3.42 -7.34 -3.26
N TYR A 80 2.17 -7.15 -2.84
CA TYR A 80 1.85 -6.66 -1.50
C TYR A 80 2.32 -7.64 -0.44
N THR A 81 1.99 -8.92 -0.63
CA THR A 81 2.41 -10.01 0.25
C THR A 81 3.92 -10.11 0.39
N ALA A 82 4.67 -9.95 -0.71
CA ALA A 82 6.12 -10.08 -0.69
C ALA A 82 6.86 -8.82 -0.22
N ARG A 83 6.27 -7.62 -0.36
CA ARG A 83 7.03 -6.36 -0.25
C ARG A 83 6.54 -5.38 0.81
N VAL A 84 5.27 -5.46 1.21
CA VAL A 84 4.70 -4.56 2.22
C VAL A 84 4.31 -5.32 3.48
N LEU A 85 3.68 -6.47 3.30
CA LEU A 85 3.20 -7.29 4.41
C LEU A 85 4.29 -7.68 5.41
N PRO A 86 5.52 -8.05 5.01
CA PRO A 86 6.59 -8.33 5.97
C PRO A 86 6.87 -7.17 6.92
N THR A 87 6.99 -5.95 6.40
CA THR A 87 7.18 -4.75 7.21
C THR A 87 6.05 -4.55 8.23
N LEU A 88 4.81 -4.75 7.81
CA LEU A 88 3.64 -4.64 8.68
C LEU A 88 3.66 -5.70 9.78
N LEU A 89 3.95 -6.95 9.42
CA LEU A 89 4.02 -8.06 10.37
C LEU A 89 5.17 -7.88 11.36
N ASP A 90 6.35 -7.47 10.92
CA ASP A 90 7.51 -7.23 11.78
C ASP A 90 7.23 -6.10 12.77
N THR A 91 6.57 -5.04 12.33
CA THR A 91 6.17 -3.92 13.19
C THR A 91 5.25 -4.38 14.32
N VAL A 92 4.24 -5.17 14.00
CA VAL A 92 3.28 -5.70 14.98
C VAL A 92 3.94 -6.76 15.88
N ALA A 93 4.77 -7.63 15.34
CA ALA A 93 5.51 -8.63 16.11
C ALA A 93 6.47 -7.99 17.13
N GLY A 94 7.00 -6.81 16.83
CA GLY A 94 7.80 -6.00 17.75
C GLY A 94 7.00 -5.31 18.87
N GLY A 95 5.68 -5.53 18.94
CA GLY A 95 4.81 -4.97 19.96
C GLY A 95 4.31 -3.54 19.65
N ALA A 96 4.60 -3.01 18.49
CA ALA A 96 4.08 -1.71 18.06
C ALA A 96 2.62 -1.84 17.55
N PRO A 97 1.83 -0.76 17.58
CA PRO A 97 0.51 -0.73 16.98
C PRO A 97 0.57 -1.01 15.47
N VAL A 98 -0.54 -1.49 14.91
CA VAL A 98 -0.68 -1.67 13.46
C VAL A 98 -0.30 -0.36 12.74
N PRO A 99 0.66 -0.39 11.80
CA PRO A 99 1.05 0.78 11.02
C PRO A 99 -0.12 1.21 10.12
N ARG A 100 -0.86 2.21 10.59
CA ARG A 100 -2.08 2.69 9.94
C ARG A 100 -1.87 3.11 8.47
N PRO A 101 -0.76 3.76 8.06
CA PRO A 101 -0.53 4.06 6.65
C PRO A 101 -0.40 2.80 5.78
N LEU A 102 0.24 1.74 6.27
CA LEU A 102 0.34 0.48 5.54
C LEU A 102 -1.01 -0.25 5.47
N ALA A 103 -1.78 -0.23 6.57
CA ALA A 103 -3.15 -0.74 6.56
C ALA A 103 -4.07 0.06 5.62
N PHE A 104 -3.90 1.37 5.53
CA PHE A 104 -4.59 2.22 4.55
C PHE A 104 -4.23 1.85 3.11
N SER A 105 -2.95 1.59 2.83
CA SER A 105 -2.51 1.09 1.53
C SER A 105 -3.22 -0.22 1.15
N LEU A 106 -3.38 -1.15 2.11
CA LEU A 106 -4.12 -2.39 1.92
C LEU A 106 -5.62 -2.15 1.68
N ALA A 107 -6.22 -1.23 2.42
CA ALA A 107 -7.61 -0.82 2.21
C ALA A 107 -7.82 -0.25 0.79
N CYS A 108 -6.89 0.58 0.31
CA CYS A 108 -6.91 1.11 -1.05
C CYS A 108 -6.78 0.00 -2.12
N LEU A 109 -5.93 -1.01 -1.89
CA LEU A 109 -5.82 -2.17 -2.76
C LEU A 109 -7.16 -2.91 -2.84
N ILE A 110 -7.74 -3.26 -1.70
CA ILE A 110 -9.03 -3.98 -1.63
C ILE A 110 -10.13 -3.16 -2.32
N GLU A 111 -10.23 -1.87 -2.02
CA GLU A 111 -11.21 -0.96 -2.63
C GLU A 111 -11.05 -0.90 -4.16
N TYR A 112 -9.83 -0.77 -4.64
CA TYR A 112 -9.56 -0.73 -6.07
C TYR A 112 -9.96 -2.04 -6.77
N TYR A 113 -9.63 -3.18 -6.16
CA TYR A 113 -10.02 -4.51 -6.68
C TYR A 113 -11.53 -4.72 -6.71
N LYS A 114 -12.26 -4.14 -5.73
CA LYS A 114 -13.73 -4.23 -5.69
C LYS A 114 -14.41 -3.34 -6.73
N THR A 115 -13.83 -2.20 -7.06
CA THR A 115 -14.51 -1.13 -7.82
C THR A 115 -13.96 -0.88 -9.21
N ARG A 116 -12.78 -1.46 -9.55
CA ARG A 116 -12.08 -1.19 -10.81
C ARG A 116 -11.64 -2.48 -11.49
N PRO A 117 -11.42 -2.46 -12.81
CA PRO A 117 -10.77 -3.56 -13.51
C PRO A 117 -9.31 -3.70 -13.06
N VAL A 118 -8.90 -4.92 -12.77
CA VAL A 118 -7.52 -5.24 -12.41
C VAL A 118 -7.01 -6.43 -13.22
N THR A 119 -5.69 -6.51 -13.40
CA THR A 119 -5.01 -7.65 -14.00
C THR A 119 -4.23 -8.39 -12.92
N ASP A 120 -4.81 -9.45 -12.41
CA ASP A 120 -4.24 -10.34 -11.40
C ASP A 120 -4.89 -11.73 -11.56
N ASP A 121 -4.54 -12.68 -10.69
CA ASP A 121 -5.16 -14.00 -10.68
C ASP A 121 -6.69 -13.90 -10.62
N PRO A 122 -7.43 -14.53 -11.55
CA PRO A 122 -8.88 -14.40 -11.64
C PRO A 122 -9.62 -14.90 -10.40
N LYS A 123 -9.13 -15.97 -9.74
CA LYS A 123 -9.75 -16.51 -8.53
C LYS A 123 -9.58 -15.56 -7.36
N GLN A 124 -8.38 -15.02 -7.20
CA GLN A 124 -8.07 -14.05 -6.13
C GLN A 124 -8.87 -12.76 -6.33
N THR A 125 -8.94 -12.27 -7.56
CA THR A 125 -9.72 -11.07 -7.90
C THR A 125 -11.21 -11.28 -7.62
N ALA A 126 -11.79 -12.40 -8.05
CA ALA A 126 -13.19 -12.74 -7.78
C ALA A 126 -13.47 -12.86 -6.28
N PHE A 127 -12.57 -13.50 -5.54
CA PHE A 127 -12.71 -13.65 -4.09
C PHE A 127 -12.78 -12.28 -3.38
N ILE A 128 -11.89 -11.34 -3.74
CA ILE A 128 -11.92 -9.98 -3.17
C ILE A 128 -13.22 -9.26 -3.52
N LYS A 129 -13.70 -9.37 -4.77
CA LYS A 129 -14.95 -8.73 -5.20
C LYS A 129 -16.18 -9.23 -4.47
N GLU A 130 -16.25 -10.52 -4.20
CA GLU A 130 -17.43 -11.20 -3.69
C GLU A 130 -17.53 -11.30 -2.17
N ASN A 131 -16.42 -10.99 -1.46
CA ASN A 131 -16.34 -11.18 -0.01
C ASN A 131 -16.18 -9.87 0.77
N PRO A 132 -16.65 -9.82 2.03
CA PRO A 132 -16.43 -8.69 2.92
C PRO A 132 -14.97 -8.65 3.43
N ILE A 133 -14.54 -7.51 3.93
CA ILE A 133 -13.18 -7.29 4.46
C ILE A 133 -12.74 -8.37 5.45
N PRO A 134 -13.54 -8.77 6.45
CA PRO A 134 -13.12 -9.81 7.40
C PRO A 134 -12.76 -11.14 6.72
N ALA A 135 -13.55 -11.59 5.74
CA ALA A 135 -13.30 -12.81 4.99
C ALA A 135 -12.06 -12.68 4.07
N ILE A 136 -11.86 -11.51 3.45
CA ILE A 136 -10.68 -11.24 2.62
C ILE A 136 -9.41 -11.33 3.47
N LEU A 137 -9.39 -10.71 4.64
CA LEU A 137 -8.21 -10.67 5.52
C LEU A 137 -7.93 -12.02 6.19
N ALA A 138 -8.95 -12.82 6.49
CA ALA A 138 -8.80 -14.16 7.05
C ALA A 138 -8.31 -15.20 6.04
N ASN A 139 -8.29 -14.89 4.74
CA ASN A 139 -7.89 -15.82 3.70
C ASN A 139 -6.37 -15.99 3.63
N ALA A 140 -5.84 -17.04 4.28
CA ALA A 140 -4.42 -17.34 4.30
C ALA A 140 -3.86 -17.77 2.92
N GLU A 141 -4.66 -18.30 2.01
CA GLU A 141 -4.20 -18.59 0.64
C GLU A 141 -3.93 -17.31 -0.14
N LEU A 142 -4.70 -16.25 0.13
CA LEU A 142 -4.55 -14.97 -0.54
C LEU A 142 -3.29 -14.22 -0.09
N TRP A 143 -3.00 -14.21 1.21
CA TRP A 143 -1.95 -13.40 1.82
C TRP A 143 -0.75 -14.20 2.34
N GLY A 144 -0.77 -15.52 2.26
CA GLY A 144 0.24 -16.38 2.85
C GLY A 144 0.13 -16.56 4.36
N THR A 145 -0.77 -15.83 5.01
CA THR A 145 -1.06 -15.91 6.45
C THR A 145 -2.44 -15.29 6.75
N ASP A 146 -2.98 -15.57 7.94
CA ASP A 146 -4.23 -14.97 8.42
C ASP A 146 -3.97 -13.52 8.87
N LEU A 147 -4.67 -12.57 8.26
CA LEU A 147 -4.60 -11.15 8.56
C LEU A 147 -5.82 -10.63 9.34
N SER A 148 -6.58 -11.48 10.00
CA SER A 148 -7.80 -11.11 10.75
C SER A 148 -7.55 -10.04 11.81
N PHE A 149 -6.34 -9.96 12.36
CA PHE A 149 -5.95 -8.92 13.32
C PHE A 149 -5.95 -7.50 12.72
N LEU A 150 -5.96 -7.37 11.39
CA LEU A 150 -6.04 -6.09 10.69
C LEU A 150 -7.48 -5.64 10.43
N THR A 151 -8.48 -6.48 10.71
CA THR A 151 -9.87 -6.25 10.30
C THR A 151 -10.39 -4.88 10.76
N ASP A 152 -10.23 -4.54 12.02
CA ASP A 152 -10.71 -3.26 12.56
C ASP A 152 -10.01 -2.07 11.89
N THR A 153 -8.68 -2.12 11.78
CA THR A 153 -7.91 -1.02 11.18
C THR A 153 -8.23 -0.83 9.69
N VAL A 154 -8.28 -1.91 8.92
CA VAL A 154 -8.60 -1.86 7.49
C VAL A 154 -10.06 -1.41 7.27
N THR A 155 -10.99 -1.86 8.10
CA THR A 155 -12.39 -1.43 8.05
C THR A 155 -12.50 0.08 8.29
N ILE A 156 -11.85 0.61 9.33
CA ILE A 156 -11.83 2.05 9.62
C ILE A 156 -11.20 2.84 8.47
N CYS A 157 -10.09 2.37 7.90
CA CYS A 157 -9.46 2.99 6.73
C CYS A 157 -10.43 3.06 5.54
N THR A 158 -11.17 1.98 5.28
CA THR A 158 -12.16 1.90 4.20
C THR A 158 -13.33 2.83 4.45
N GLU A 159 -13.84 2.89 5.67
CA GLU A 159 -14.90 3.84 6.05
C GLU A 159 -14.46 5.29 5.86
N LYS A 160 -13.25 5.65 6.28
CA LYS A 160 -12.68 6.98 6.05
C LYS A 160 -12.56 7.31 4.56
N LEU A 161 -12.13 6.34 3.76
CA LEU A 161 -12.02 6.48 2.31
C LEU A 161 -13.39 6.76 1.67
N HIS A 162 -14.44 6.08 2.11
CA HIS A 162 -15.82 6.29 1.62
C HIS A 162 -16.43 7.59 2.11
N GLN A 163 -16.17 7.99 3.35
CA GLN A 163 -16.78 9.20 3.96
C GLN A 163 -16.11 10.49 3.51
N SER A 164 -14.78 10.51 3.44
CA SER A 164 -13.98 11.74 3.27
C SER A 164 -13.21 11.79 1.96
N GLY A 165 -13.20 10.71 1.18
CA GLY A 165 -12.38 10.58 -0.02
C GLY A 165 -10.94 10.16 0.29
N VAL A 166 -10.22 9.76 -0.77
CA VAL A 166 -8.88 9.16 -0.65
C VAL A 166 -7.85 10.11 -0.03
N ARG A 167 -7.87 11.39 -0.34
CA ARG A 167 -6.87 12.35 0.14
C ARG A 167 -6.99 12.61 1.64
N GLU A 168 -8.18 12.89 2.13
CA GLU A 168 -8.42 13.10 3.56
C GLU A 168 -8.18 11.82 4.37
N ALA A 169 -8.62 10.67 3.86
CA ALA A 169 -8.38 9.39 4.50
C ALA A 169 -6.88 9.06 4.56
N MET A 170 -6.11 9.38 3.53
CA MET A 170 -4.66 9.24 3.49
C MET A 170 -3.97 10.13 4.54
N GLN A 171 -4.33 11.42 4.61
CA GLN A 171 -3.83 12.34 5.63
C GLN A 171 -4.16 11.88 7.05
N TRP A 172 -5.38 11.42 7.28
CA TRP A 172 -5.78 10.85 8.56
C TRP A 172 -4.97 9.59 8.93
N SER A 173 -4.55 8.80 7.95
CA SER A 173 -3.80 7.57 8.18
C SER A 173 -2.36 7.80 8.66
N MET A 174 -1.76 8.92 8.31
CA MET A 174 -0.39 9.30 8.70
C MET A 174 -0.30 9.76 10.15
#